data_520211720d7e33f90a137fbc0770001d
#
_entry.id   520211720d7e33f90a137fbc0770001d
#
_cell.length_a   1.000
_cell.length_b   1.000
_cell.length_c   1.000
_cell.angle_alpha   90.00
_cell.angle_beta   90.00
_cell.angle_gamma   90.00
#
_symmetry.space_group_name_H-M   'P 1'
#
loop_
_entity.id
_entity.type
_entity.pdbx_description
1 polymer ?
#
loop_
_entity_poly.entity_id
_entity_poly.type
_entity_poly.pdbx_seq_one_letter_code
_entity_poly.pdbx_strand_id
1 'polypeptide(L)'
;QQEFASFRPGKSSLLGKFKKAEGSENTIGMWIRAKEDSCYICSQYKDTYERYLDTFFYLWKNDDSFRKKIKDGKGFCLPHFGDLCEAADRKLSDKEKQEFYDCLLPVMEANMQRISEDVSWLVEKFDYRNKDADWKNSKDAIQRGMQKLKGGYPADPAYKMSK
;
A
#
# COMPACT_ATOMS: atom_id res chain seq x y z
N GLN A 1 -31.99 -2.35 5.05
CA GLN A 1 -32.37 -3.08 6.28
C GLN A 1 -33.04 -4.42 5.98
N GLN A 2 -33.93 -4.50 5.00
CA GLN A 2 -34.60 -5.76 4.65
C GLN A 2 -33.63 -6.87 4.18
N GLU A 3 -32.58 -6.52 3.42
CA GLU A 3 -31.59 -7.47 2.94
C GLU A 3 -30.76 -8.09 4.08
N PHE A 4 -30.39 -7.31 5.10
CA PHE A 4 -29.68 -7.85 6.27
C PHE A 4 -30.51 -8.88 7.07
N ALA A 5 -31.83 -8.72 7.11
CA ALA A 5 -32.71 -9.65 7.79
C ALA A 5 -32.77 -11.04 7.12
N SER A 6 -32.42 -11.13 5.83
CA SER A 6 -32.41 -12.38 5.05
C SER A 6 -31.14 -13.22 5.29
N PHE A 7 -30.05 -12.60 5.75
CA PHE A 7 -28.82 -13.33 6.03
C PHE A 7 -28.95 -14.16 7.32
N ARG A 8 -28.89 -15.45 7.20
CA ARG A 8 -28.89 -16.39 8.32
C ARG A 8 -27.62 -17.23 8.27
N PRO A 9 -26.92 -17.45 9.38
CA PRO A 9 -25.83 -18.40 9.40
C PRO A 9 -26.36 -19.80 9.09
N GLY A 10 -25.83 -20.40 8.05
CA GLY A 10 -26.16 -21.78 7.71
C GLY A 10 -25.81 -22.72 8.86
N LYS A 11 -26.70 -23.68 9.21
CA LYS A 11 -26.38 -24.74 10.14
C LYS A 11 -25.27 -25.61 9.52
N SER A 12 -24.06 -25.56 10.07
CA SER A 12 -23.02 -26.48 9.65
C SER A 12 -23.38 -27.91 10.08
N SER A 13 -23.56 -28.82 9.12
CA SER A 13 -23.64 -30.24 9.46
C SER A 13 -22.27 -30.71 10.01
N LEU A 14 -22.28 -31.70 10.89
CA LEU A 14 -21.04 -32.30 11.44
C LEU A 14 -20.08 -32.79 10.31
N LEU A 15 -20.61 -33.26 9.20
CA LEU A 15 -19.86 -33.64 7.99
C LEU A 15 -19.31 -32.44 7.21
N GLY A 16 -19.95 -31.26 7.27
CA GLY A 16 -19.47 -30.03 6.60
C GLY A 16 -18.26 -29.41 7.26
N LYS A 17 -17.97 -29.72 8.53
CA LYS A 17 -16.78 -29.23 9.23
C LYS A 17 -15.48 -29.82 8.67
N PHE A 18 -15.53 -31.03 8.09
CA PHE A 18 -14.35 -31.69 7.49
C PHE A 18 -14.10 -31.28 6.04
N LYS A 19 -15.00 -30.54 5.39
CA LYS A 19 -14.90 -30.07 4.00
C LYS A 19 -14.90 -28.55 3.86
N LYS A 20 -14.52 -27.81 4.90
CA LYS A 20 -14.23 -26.39 4.70
C LYS A 20 -12.91 -26.28 3.92
N ALA A 21 -13.03 -26.24 2.60
CA ALA A 21 -11.94 -25.82 1.76
C ALA A 21 -11.54 -24.39 2.23
N GLU A 22 -10.25 -24.16 2.46
CA GLU A 22 -9.71 -22.82 2.58
C GLU A 22 -10.21 -22.02 1.37
N GLY A 23 -11.01 -20.98 1.62
CA GLY A 23 -11.52 -20.10 0.55
C GLY A 23 -13.04 -20.14 0.33
N SER A 24 -13.87 -20.85 1.12
CA SER A 24 -15.33 -20.69 1.00
C SER A 24 -15.74 -19.31 1.50
N GLU A 25 -15.97 -18.39 0.57
CA GLU A 25 -16.43 -17.04 0.88
C GLU A 25 -17.81 -17.07 1.56
N ASN A 26 -17.93 -16.30 2.66
CA ASN A 26 -19.20 -16.12 3.33
C ASN A 26 -20.16 -15.32 2.43
N THR A 27 -21.44 -15.75 2.34
CA THR A 27 -22.47 -15.08 1.53
C THR A 27 -22.63 -13.59 1.85
N ILE A 28 -22.50 -13.22 3.13
CA ILE A 28 -22.55 -11.80 3.56
C ILE A 28 -21.31 -11.07 3.03
N GLY A 29 -20.13 -11.68 3.13
CA GLY A 29 -18.89 -11.10 2.61
C GLY A 29 -18.95 -10.87 1.09
N MET A 30 -19.46 -11.83 0.34
CA MET A 30 -19.68 -11.69 -1.11
C MET A 30 -20.65 -10.55 -1.43
N TRP A 31 -21.76 -10.46 -0.71
CA TRP A 31 -22.74 -9.40 -0.91
C TRP A 31 -22.17 -8.01 -0.58
N ILE A 32 -21.40 -7.89 0.52
CA ILE A 32 -20.72 -6.63 0.88
C ILE A 32 -19.76 -6.22 -0.23
N ARG A 33 -18.90 -7.12 -0.71
CA ARG A 33 -17.96 -6.83 -1.81
C ARG A 33 -18.70 -6.40 -3.08
N ALA A 34 -19.77 -7.09 -3.44
CA ALA A 34 -20.59 -6.72 -4.59
C ALA A 34 -21.20 -5.31 -4.45
N LYS A 35 -21.58 -4.91 -3.23
CA LYS A 35 -22.07 -3.55 -2.95
C LYS A 35 -20.95 -2.51 -3.01
N GLU A 36 -19.78 -2.81 -2.48
CA GLU A 36 -18.59 -1.94 -2.56
C GLU A 36 -18.17 -1.73 -4.02
N ASP A 37 -18.14 -2.80 -4.82
CA ASP A 37 -17.80 -2.73 -6.24
C ASP A 37 -18.87 -2.00 -7.10
N SER A 38 -20.10 -1.90 -6.61
CA SER A 38 -21.17 -1.14 -7.28
C SER A 38 -21.14 0.38 -6.99
N CYS A 39 -20.23 0.85 -6.16
CA CYS A 39 -20.13 2.27 -5.83
C CYS A 39 -19.60 3.06 -7.03
N TYR A 40 -20.41 3.98 -7.56
CA TYR A 40 -20.03 4.83 -8.70
C TYR A 40 -18.76 5.63 -8.43
N ILE A 41 -18.62 6.21 -7.24
CA ILE A 41 -17.43 6.99 -6.87
C ILE A 41 -16.19 6.12 -6.85
N CYS A 42 -16.27 4.91 -6.24
CA CYS A 42 -15.15 3.98 -6.20
C CYS A 42 -14.75 3.50 -7.60
N SER A 43 -15.74 3.26 -8.48
CA SER A 43 -15.49 2.90 -9.88
C SER A 43 -14.74 4.01 -10.62
N GLN A 44 -15.21 5.26 -10.53
CA GLN A 44 -14.52 6.41 -11.15
C GLN A 44 -13.12 6.63 -10.59
N TYR A 45 -12.93 6.38 -9.29
CA TYR A 45 -11.60 6.41 -8.67
C TYR A 45 -10.69 5.35 -9.25
N LYS A 46 -11.14 4.09 -9.35
CA LYS A 46 -10.38 2.98 -9.94
C LYS A 46 -9.98 3.29 -11.39
N ASP A 47 -10.92 3.77 -12.21
CA ASP A 47 -10.67 4.12 -13.61
C ASP A 47 -9.64 5.26 -13.75
N THR A 48 -9.70 6.25 -12.87
CA THR A 48 -8.75 7.35 -12.85
C THR A 48 -7.38 6.89 -12.39
N TYR A 49 -7.33 6.01 -11.40
CA TYR A 49 -6.09 5.45 -10.88
C TYR A 49 -5.36 4.59 -11.93
N GLU A 50 -6.10 3.77 -12.70
CA GLU A 50 -5.52 3.01 -13.81
C GLU A 50 -4.86 3.93 -14.86
N ARG A 51 -5.45 5.09 -15.15
CA ARG A 51 -4.84 6.10 -16.06
C ARG A 51 -3.56 6.70 -15.47
N TYR A 52 -3.47 6.86 -14.16
CA TYR A 52 -2.21 7.26 -13.52
C TYR A 52 -1.13 6.19 -13.65
N LEU A 53 -1.47 4.92 -13.51
CA LEU A 53 -0.55 3.81 -13.75
C LEU A 53 -0.11 3.75 -15.22
N ASP A 54 -1.02 3.99 -16.18
CA ASP A 54 -0.68 4.09 -17.61
C ASP A 54 0.33 5.21 -17.86
N THR A 55 0.07 6.39 -17.29
CA THR A 55 0.96 7.56 -17.41
C THR A 55 2.32 7.29 -16.76
N PHE A 56 2.33 6.65 -15.59
CA PHE A 56 3.56 6.28 -14.90
C PHE A 56 4.45 5.40 -15.78
N PHE A 57 3.90 4.32 -16.35
CA PHE A 57 4.67 3.41 -17.19
C PHE A 57 5.00 3.99 -18.56
N TYR A 58 4.18 4.88 -19.09
CA TYR A 58 4.54 5.66 -20.28
C TYR A 58 5.77 6.54 -20.01
N LEU A 59 5.79 7.28 -18.90
CA LEU A 59 6.95 8.09 -18.50
C LEU A 59 8.15 7.24 -18.18
N TRP A 60 7.97 6.11 -17.51
CA TRP A 60 9.04 5.15 -17.24
C TRP A 60 9.76 4.70 -18.53
N LYS A 61 9.00 4.44 -19.60
CA LYS A 61 9.54 4.01 -20.89
C LYS A 61 10.23 5.14 -21.66
N ASN A 62 9.71 6.35 -21.59
CA ASN A 62 10.03 7.41 -22.52
C ASN A 62 10.75 8.63 -21.91
N ASP A 63 10.91 8.70 -20.60
CA ASP A 63 11.49 9.86 -19.90
C ASP A 63 12.57 9.44 -18.91
N ASP A 64 13.83 9.64 -19.29
CA ASP A 64 15.00 9.33 -18.44
C ASP A 64 15.05 10.22 -17.20
N SER A 65 14.50 11.45 -17.26
CA SER A 65 14.43 12.33 -16.10
C SER A 65 13.45 11.80 -15.06
N PHE A 66 12.37 11.17 -15.52
CA PHE A 66 11.42 10.48 -14.65
C PHE A 66 12.03 9.24 -13.99
N ARG A 67 12.74 8.40 -14.76
CA ARG A 67 13.50 7.25 -14.21
C ARG A 67 14.50 7.71 -13.14
N LYS A 68 15.20 8.81 -13.40
CA LYS A 68 16.14 9.37 -12.44
C LYS A 68 15.43 9.82 -11.16
N LYS A 69 14.28 10.49 -11.25
CA LYS A 69 13.47 10.88 -10.08
C LYS A 69 13.06 9.69 -9.22
N ILE A 70 12.71 8.56 -9.84
CA ILE A 70 12.37 7.32 -9.12
C ILE A 70 13.62 6.78 -8.41
N LYS A 71 14.74 6.69 -9.12
CA LYS A 71 16.00 6.17 -8.59
C LYS A 71 16.55 7.02 -7.43
N ASP A 72 16.46 8.34 -7.54
CA ASP A 72 16.94 9.29 -6.52
C ASP A 72 15.89 9.54 -5.42
N GLY A 73 14.71 8.94 -5.55
CA GLY A 73 13.59 9.13 -4.65
C GLY A 73 13.65 8.28 -3.38
N LYS A 74 12.55 8.33 -2.64
CA LYS A 74 12.37 7.55 -1.40
C LYS A 74 11.49 6.32 -1.61
N GLY A 75 11.26 5.92 -2.87
CA GLY A 75 10.34 4.85 -3.22
C GLY A 75 8.88 5.19 -2.88
N PHE A 76 8.04 4.18 -2.85
CA PHE A 76 6.60 4.28 -2.68
C PHE A 76 6.17 3.72 -1.32
N CYS A 77 4.95 4.00 -0.88
CA CYS A 77 4.33 3.25 0.21
C CYS A 77 4.01 1.82 -0.26
N LEU A 78 3.89 0.88 0.67
CA LEU A 78 3.69 -0.53 0.31
C LEU A 78 2.46 -0.78 -0.56
N PRO A 79 1.27 -0.16 -0.32
CA PRO A 79 0.14 -0.32 -1.23
C PRO A 79 0.47 0.09 -2.67
N HIS A 80 0.97 1.31 -2.88
CA HIS A 80 1.32 1.77 -4.23
C HIS A 80 2.48 0.98 -4.85
N PHE A 81 3.42 0.48 -4.03
CA PHE A 81 4.47 -0.42 -4.53
C PHE A 81 3.87 -1.73 -5.06
N GLY A 82 2.91 -2.32 -4.33
CA GLY A 82 2.17 -3.50 -4.79
C GLY A 82 1.43 -3.23 -6.10
N ASP A 83 0.67 -2.13 -6.17
CA ASP A 83 -0.07 -1.73 -7.38
C ASP A 83 0.87 -1.54 -8.59
N LEU A 84 2.05 -0.95 -8.37
CA LEU A 84 3.06 -0.80 -9.42
C LEU A 84 3.62 -2.13 -9.89
N CYS A 85 3.87 -3.09 -8.99
CA CYS A 85 4.31 -4.43 -9.35
C CYS A 85 3.26 -5.16 -10.19
N GLU A 86 2.00 -5.14 -9.77
CA GLU A 86 0.90 -5.74 -10.53
C GLU A 86 0.68 -5.07 -11.89
N ALA A 87 0.79 -3.74 -11.95
CA ALA A 87 0.68 -3.02 -13.21
C ALA A 87 1.89 -3.27 -14.13
N ALA A 88 3.09 -3.45 -13.60
CA ALA A 88 4.27 -3.81 -14.38
C ALA A 88 4.07 -5.12 -15.14
N ASP A 89 3.42 -6.11 -14.52
CA ASP A 89 3.12 -7.39 -15.18
C ASP A 89 2.20 -7.25 -16.40
N ARG A 90 1.32 -6.26 -16.37
CA ARG A 90 0.37 -5.99 -17.47
C ARG A 90 0.89 -5.03 -18.54
N LYS A 91 1.82 -4.11 -18.18
CA LYS A 91 2.19 -2.95 -18.99
C LYS A 91 3.62 -2.98 -19.54
N LEU A 92 4.46 -3.87 -19.01
CA LEU A 92 5.87 -3.99 -19.41
C LEU A 92 6.16 -5.34 -20.06
N SER A 93 7.06 -5.34 -21.04
CA SER A 93 7.70 -6.57 -21.52
C SER A 93 8.65 -7.14 -20.45
N ASP A 94 9.04 -8.39 -20.57
CA ASP A 94 9.90 -9.04 -19.58
C ASP A 94 11.23 -8.30 -19.37
N LYS A 95 11.83 -7.77 -20.45
CA LYS A 95 13.04 -6.97 -20.37
C LYS A 95 12.81 -5.64 -19.62
N GLU A 96 11.77 -4.90 -19.98
CA GLU A 96 11.42 -3.62 -19.32
C GLU A 96 11.07 -3.83 -17.85
N LYS A 97 10.42 -4.95 -17.53
CA LYS A 97 10.06 -5.34 -16.17
C LYS A 97 11.32 -5.61 -15.34
N GLN A 98 12.30 -6.32 -15.90
CA GLN A 98 13.56 -6.53 -15.21
C GLN A 98 14.28 -5.20 -14.94
N GLU A 99 14.38 -4.31 -15.93
CA GLU A 99 14.95 -2.98 -15.76
C GLU A 99 14.22 -2.15 -14.70
N PHE A 100 12.89 -2.29 -14.63
CA PHE A 100 12.05 -1.62 -13.63
C PHE A 100 12.36 -2.12 -12.22
N TYR A 101 12.40 -3.42 -12.02
CA TYR A 101 12.70 -4.00 -10.72
C TYR A 101 14.15 -3.74 -10.29
N ASP A 102 15.10 -3.81 -11.20
CA ASP A 102 16.51 -3.50 -10.91
C ASP A 102 16.70 -2.04 -10.44
N CYS A 103 15.82 -1.14 -10.88
CA CYS A 103 15.81 0.24 -10.41
C CYS A 103 15.03 0.39 -9.08
N LEU A 104 13.83 -0.18 -8.99
CA LEU A 104 12.90 0.11 -7.90
C LEU A 104 13.21 -0.65 -6.60
N LEU A 105 13.60 -1.93 -6.69
CA LEU A 105 13.83 -2.74 -5.50
C LEU A 105 14.93 -2.19 -4.60
N PRO A 106 16.12 -1.79 -5.10
CA PRO A 106 17.13 -1.18 -4.25
C PRO A 106 16.68 0.11 -3.58
N VAL A 107 15.87 0.94 -4.26
CA VAL A 107 15.31 2.16 -3.70
C VAL A 107 14.34 1.85 -2.56
N MET A 108 13.48 0.85 -2.76
CA MET A 108 12.53 0.41 -1.72
C MET A 108 13.26 -0.15 -0.51
N GLU A 109 14.23 -1.05 -0.73
CA GLU A 109 15.03 -1.68 0.33
C GLU A 109 15.79 -0.63 1.16
N ALA A 110 16.57 0.23 0.52
CA ALA A 110 17.35 1.27 1.20
C ALA A 110 16.47 2.19 2.05
N ASN A 111 15.28 2.55 1.54
CA ASN A 111 14.38 3.42 2.28
C ASN A 111 13.59 2.70 3.39
N MET A 112 13.27 1.43 3.24
CA MET A 112 12.73 0.62 4.34
C MET A 112 13.76 0.44 5.46
N GLN A 113 15.02 0.13 5.10
CA GLN A 113 16.11 0.00 6.06
C GLN A 113 16.31 1.30 6.84
N ARG A 114 16.39 2.45 6.15
CA ARG A 114 16.52 3.75 6.78
C ARG A 114 15.40 4.03 7.79
N ILE A 115 14.14 3.74 7.44
CA ILE A 115 13.01 3.94 8.35
C ILE A 115 13.10 2.98 9.54
N SER A 116 13.50 1.74 9.31
CA SER A 116 13.69 0.75 10.37
C SER A 116 14.74 1.19 11.39
N GLU A 117 15.87 1.72 10.92
CA GLU A 117 16.93 2.27 11.77
C GLU A 117 16.44 3.48 12.57
N ASP A 118 15.71 4.42 11.93
CA ASP A 118 15.16 5.58 12.60
C ASP A 118 14.12 5.19 13.67
N VAL A 119 13.27 4.18 13.42
CA VAL A 119 12.32 3.67 14.41
C VAL A 119 13.04 2.94 15.54
N SER A 120 14.04 2.13 15.23
CA SER A 120 14.85 1.45 16.25
C SER A 120 15.53 2.45 17.16
N TRP A 121 16.13 3.51 16.60
CA TRP A 121 16.73 4.57 17.39
C TRP A 121 15.72 5.34 18.26
N LEU A 122 14.51 5.58 17.73
CA LEU A 122 13.43 6.16 18.52
C LEU A 122 13.10 5.30 19.74
N VAL A 123 13.02 3.98 19.60
CA VAL A 123 12.77 3.06 20.72
C VAL A 123 13.90 3.09 21.72
N GLU A 124 15.16 3.06 21.25
CA GLU A 124 16.34 3.13 22.12
C GLU A 124 16.44 4.45 22.90
N LYS A 125 15.90 5.56 22.37
CA LYS A 125 15.85 6.84 23.06
C LYS A 125 15.02 6.85 24.35
N PHE A 126 14.10 5.88 24.52
CA PHE A 126 13.35 5.72 25.76
C PHE A 126 14.13 4.96 26.85
N ASP A 127 15.30 4.40 26.54
CA ASP A 127 16.22 3.89 27.55
C ASP A 127 16.91 5.07 28.26
N TYR A 128 16.92 5.05 29.59
CA TYR A 128 17.52 6.12 30.42
C TYR A 128 19.00 6.38 30.08
N ARG A 129 19.71 5.35 29.60
CA ARG A 129 21.12 5.45 29.19
C ARG A 129 21.32 6.34 27.97
N ASN A 130 20.31 6.48 27.13
CA ASN A 130 20.34 7.26 25.90
C ASN A 130 19.63 8.62 26.04
N LYS A 131 19.21 9.00 27.25
CA LYS A 131 18.40 10.22 27.49
C LYS A 131 19.04 11.49 26.89
N ASP A 132 20.35 11.62 27.04
CA ASP A 132 21.11 12.82 26.59
C ASP A 132 21.69 12.64 25.17
N ALA A 133 21.51 11.50 24.50
CA ALA A 133 21.97 11.27 23.15
C ALA A 133 21.16 12.09 22.12
N ASP A 134 21.76 12.41 20.98
CA ASP A 134 21.06 13.08 19.87
C ASP A 134 19.90 12.22 19.35
N TRP A 135 18.78 12.86 19.03
CA TRP A 135 17.63 12.22 18.41
C TRP A 135 17.87 11.74 16.98
N LYS A 136 18.91 12.27 16.32
CA LYS A 136 19.14 12.03 14.89
C LYS A 136 17.86 12.31 14.07
N ASN A 137 17.49 11.40 13.17
CA ASN A 137 16.28 11.51 12.34
C ASN A 137 15.07 10.76 12.92
N SER A 138 15.09 10.40 14.22
CA SER A 138 14.07 9.51 14.77
C SER A 138 12.78 10.19 15.22
N LYS A 139 12.76 11.52 15.40
CA LYS A 139 11.62 12.24 15.98
C LYS A 139 10.29 12.03 15.27
N ASP A 140 10.32 11.88 13.96
CA ASP A 140 9.16 11.66 13.09
C ASP A 140 9.15 10.25 12.48
N ALA A 141 9.95 9.33 13.03
CA ALA A 141 10.11 7.98 12.46
C ALA A 141 8.80 7.19 12.41
N ILE A 142 7.93 7.33 13.42
CA ILE A 142 6.63 6.65 13.45
C ILE A 142 5.73 7.15 12.31
N GLN A 143 5.63 8.49 12.13
CA GLN A 143 4.83 9.08 11.06
C GLN A 143 5.31 8.60 9.68
N ARG A 144 6.63 8.66 9.45
CA ARG A 144 7.22 8.16 8.20
C ARG A 144 7.03 6.66 8.01
N GLY A 145 7.11 5.88 9.09
CA GLY A 145 6.82 4.46 9.07
C GLY A 145 5.38 4.18 8.67
N MET A 146 4.41 4.87 9.27
CA MET A 146 2.99 4.75 8.92
C MET A 146 2.71 5.15 7.47
N GLN A 147 3.30 6.26 7.00
CA GLN A 147 3.20 6.68 5.59
C GLN A 147 3.76 5.62 4.65
N LYS A 148 4.91 5.02 5.00
CA LYS A 148 5.53 3.96 4.19
C LYS A 148 4.67 2.70 4.13
N LEU A 149 4.05 2.32 5.25
CA LEU A 149 3.24 1.11 5.33
C LEU A 149 1.84 1.27 4.71
N LYS A 150 1.21 2.46 4.82
CA LYS A 150 -0.21 2.65 4.48
C LYS A 150 -0.49 3.80 3.51
N GLY A 151 0.53 4.59 3.13
CA GLY A 151 0.37 5.71 2.21
C GLY A 151 -0.11 7.02 2.83
N GLY A 152 -0.58 7.01 4.06
CA GLY A 152 -1.06 8.18 4.78
C GLY A 152 -0.72 8.12 6.27
N TYR A 153 -0.76 9.27 6.91
CA TYR A 153 -0.65 9.41 8.34
C TYR A 153 -2.00 9.87 8.91
N PRO A 154 -2.58 9.16 9.89
CA PRO A 154 -3.94 9.45 10.37
C PRO A 154 -4.14 10.85 10.97
N ALA A 155 -3.06 11.48 11.42
CA ALA A 155 -3.09 12.83 11.98
C ALA A 155 -2.83 13.93 10.93
N ASP A 156 -2.55 13.59 9.68
CA ASP A 156 -2.45 14.58 8.63
C ASP A 156 -3.83 15.20 8.40
N PRO A 157 -3.96 16.54 8.50
CA PRO A 157 -5.23 17.19 8.19
C PRO A 157 -5.57 16.90 6.74
N ALA A 158 -6.78 16.42 6.50
CA ALA A 158 -7.26 16.01 5.17
C ALA A 158 -7.18 17.13 4.12
N TYR A 159 -7.19 18.39 4.56
CA TYR A 159 -6.98 19.58 3.73
C TYR A 159 -6.49 20.76 4.55
N LYS A 160 -5.37 21.37 4.17
CA LYS A 160 -5.15 22.80 4.48
C LYS A 160 -5.86 23.59 3.39
N MET A 161 -7.07 24.05 3.66
CA MET A 161 -7.66 25.09 2.83
C MET A 161 -6.74 26.31 2.95
N SER A 162 -6.03 26.64 1.87
CA SER A 162 -5.38 27.95 1.75
C SER A 162 -6.45 29.03 1.87
N LYS A 163 -6.31 29.91 2.87
CA LYS A 163 -7.10 31.13 2.95
C LYS A 163 -6.77 32.07 1.80
#